data_e5b08d28237b547dc6f60825b76927d0
#
_entry.id   e5b08d28237b547dc6f60825b76927d0
#
_cell.length_a   1.000
_cell.length_b   1.000
_cell.length_c   1.000
_cell.angle_alpha   90.00
_cell.angle_beta   90.00
_cell.angle_gamma   90.00
#
_symmetry.space_group_name_H-M   'P 1'
#
loop_
_entity.id
_entity.type
_entity.pdbx_description
1 polymer ?
#
loop_
_entity_poly.entity_id
_entity_poly.type
_entity_poly.pdbx_seq_one_letter_code
_entity_poly.pdbx_strand_id
1 'polypeptide(L)'
;ADHAAQRRLRISKEHTGQRLVIPAGAPKVRSNDTDYRFRPHSAFAHLTGLGVDHEPNAVLVLEPVEPGSGDDAGDHTAVLYFHPMAGRDTREFYADARNGQFWVGDRPTLREISTAYGLRTRDLSELEAALSKDVGADGVQLRLVRAQDAAVDGIVDSARQAGGVELEQAHLQDDQLVERLSELRLIKDEHEIAQLRESVDMTVRGFEDVVRALPHAIAKPRGERLVEGAFFARARAEEIGRAHV
;
A
#
# COMPACT_ATOMS: atom_id res chain seq x y z
N ALA A 1 -0.09 -6.55 -12.44
CA ALA A 1 0.89 -7.44 -11.77
C ALA A 1 2.31 -7.20 -12.32
N ASP A 2 2.53 -7.29 -13.63
CA ASP A 2 3.87 -7.30 -14.24
C ASP A 2 4.69 -6.02 -14.00
N HIS A 3 4.08 -4.83 -14.09
CA HIS A 3 4.78 -3.56 -13.83
C HIS A 3 5.26 -3.46 -12.38
N ALA A 4 4.42 -3.88 -11.43
CA ALA A 4 4.82 -3.91 -10.03
C ALA A 4 5.96 -4.91 -9.77
N ALA A 5 5.97 -6.07 -10.46
CA ALA A 5 7.06 -7.03 -10.40
C ALA A 5 8.38 -6.43 -10.91
N GLN A 6 8.35 -5.71 -12.04
CA GLN A 6 9.53 -5.02 -12.57
C GLN A 6 10.07 -3.94 -11.62
N ARG A 7 9.18 -3.22 -10.93
CA ARG A 7 9.57 -2.22 -9.92
C ARG A 7 10.22 -2.89 -8.71
N ARG A 8 9.65 -4.01 -8.22
CA ARG A 8 10.26 -4.81 -7.16
C ARG A 8 11.64 -5.36 -7.56
N LEU A 9 11.80 -5.81 -8.80
CA LEU A 9 13.08 -6.29 -9.30
C LEU A 9 14.16 -5.21 -9.27
N ARG A 10 13.82 -3.95 -9.60
CA ARG A 10 14.79 -2.83 -9.56
C ARG A 10 15.30 -2.61 -8.13
N ILE A 11 14.40 -2.44 -7.17
CA ILE A 11 14.81 -2.19 -5.78
C ILE A 11 15.48 -3.42 -5.15
N SER A 12 15.10 -4.63 -5.56
CA SER A 12 15.68 -5.88 -5.10
C SER A 12 17.18 -5.95 -5.36
N LYS A 13 17.61 -5.60 -6.55
CA LYS A 13 19.03 -5.63 -6.96
C LYS A 13 19.90 -4.59 -6.25
N GLU A 14 19.30 -3.55 -5.70
CA GLU A 14 20.01 -2.48 -5.00
C GLU A 14 20.20 -2.78 -3.50
N HIS A 15 19.42 -3.75 -2.97
CA HIS A 15 19.39 -4.07 -1.54
C HIS A 15 19.65 -5.57 -1.25
N THR A 16 20.52 -6.19 -2.04
CA THR A 16 20.89 -7.61 -1.88
C THR A 16 21.23 -7.94 -0.43
N GLY A 17 20.68 -9.05 0.08
CA GLY A 17 20.91 -9.52 1.45
C GLY A 17 20.19 -8.74 2.55
N GLN A 18 19.43 -7.71 2.23
CA GLN A 18 18.66 -6.93 3.21
C GLN A 18 17.18 -7.30 3.13
N ARG A 19 16.48 -7.34 4.25
CA ARG A 19 15.01 -7.49 4.28
C ARG A 19 14.36 -6.14 4.24
N LEU A 20 13.56 -5.87 3.18
CA LEU A 20 12.87 -4.59 3.02
C LEU A 20 11.43 -4.71 3.51
N VAL A 21 11.01 -3.80 4.37
CA VAL A 21 9.69 -3.77 5.00
C VAL A 21 8.96 -2.51 4.58
N ILE A 22 7.86 -2.66 3.84
CA ILE A 22 7.11 -1.55 3.25
C ILE A 22 5.64 -1.65 3.69
N PRO A 23 5.25 -0.99 4.79
CA PRO A 23 3.86 -0.97 5.25
C PRO A 23 2.96 -0.17 4.30
N ALA A 24 1.71 -0.63 4.14
CA ALA A 24 0.65 0.13 3.49
C ALA A 24 0.22 1.34 4.34
N GLY A 25 0.32 1.21 5.64
CA GLY A 25 -0.12 2.18 6.63
C GLY A 25 -1.44 1.81 7.30
N ALA A 26 -1.68 2.44 8.43
CA ALA A 26 -2.89 2.26 9.23
C ALA A 26 -4.03 3.18 8.76
N PRO A 27 -5.31 2.83 9.03
CA PRO A 27 -6.44 3.73 8.86
C PRO A 27 -6.26 5.01 9.69
N LYS A 28 -6.73 6.13 9.17
CA LYS A 28 -6.69 7.42 9.89
C LYS A 28 -8.07 7.80 10.35
N VAL A 29 -8.24 7.92 11.65
CA VAL A 29 -9.51 8.34 12.27
C VAL A 29 -9.84 9.77 11.85
N ARG A 30 -11.06 9.97 11.35
CA ARG A 30 -11.63 11.27 11.02
C ARG A 30 -12.35 11.88 12.23
N SER A 31 -13.25 11.10 12.83
CA SER A 31 -13.99 11.48 14.04
C SER A 31 -14.69 10.26 14.64
N ASN A 32 -14.65 10.10 15.96
CA ASN A 32 -15.30 9.00 16.69
C ASN A 32 -15.02 7.62 16.07
N ASP A 33 -16.05 7.04 15.45
CA ASP A 33 -16.06 5.73 14.80
C ASP A 33 -15.91 5.78 13.27
N THR A 34 -15.60 6.96 12.71
CA THR A 34 -15.48 7.18 11.26
C THR A 34 -14.04 7.43 10.87
N ASP A 35 -13.52 6.62 9.97
CA ASP A 35 -12.19 6.79 9.38
C ASP A 35 -12.25 7.62 8.09
N TYR A 36 -11.14 8.25 7.73
CA TYR A 36 -10.92 8.72 6.36
C TYR A 36 -10.85 7.52 5.42
N ARG A 37 -11.20 7.74 4.14
CA ARG A 37 -10.96 6.73 3.13
C ARG A 37 -9.48 6.33 3.15
N PHE A 38 -9.22 5.04 3.24
CA PHE A 38 -7.85 4.52 3.28
C PHE A 38 -7.10 4.86 1.99
N ARG A 39 -5.86 5.27 2.14
CA ARG A 39 -4.91 5.47 1.06
C ARG A 39 -3.58 4.86 1.49
N PRO A 40 -3.11 3.82 0.80
CA PRO A 40 -1.83 3.20 1.14
C PRO A 40 -0.67 4.16 0.87
N HIS A 41 0.43 3.93 1.57
CA HIS A 41 1.67 4.64 1.29
C HIS A 41 2.10 4.44 -0.17
N SER A 42 2.58 5.51 -0.82
CA SER A 42 2.85 5.51 -2.26
C SER A 42 3.89 4.46 -2.67
N ALA A 43 4.91 4.19 -1.85
CA ALA A 43 5.88 3.13 -2.14
C ALA A 43 5.24 1.74 -2.10
N PHE A 44 4.33 1.49 -1.13
CA PHE A 44 3.58 0.23 -1.07
C PHE A 44 2.72 0.03 -2.33
N ALA A 45 1.91 1.02 -2.67
CA ALA A 45 1.06 0.96 -3.87
C ALA A 45 1.89 0.75 -5.16
N HIS A 46 3.01 1.46 -5.30
CA HIS A 46 3.91 1.36 -6.45
C HIS A 46 4.53 -0.03 -6.60
N LEU A 47 4.94 -0.67 -5.49
CA LEU A 47 5.58 -1.98 -5.50
C LEU A 47 4.61 -3.16 -5.52
N THR A 48 3.34 -2.96 -5.13
CA THR A 48 2.33 -4.03 -5.08
C THR A 48 1.30 -3.93 -6.19
N GLY A 49 0.96 -2.72 -6.63
CA GLY A 49 -0.22 -2.44 -7.44
C GLY A 49 -1.53 -2.39 -6.64
N LEU A 50 -1.45 -2.51 -5.30
CA LEU A 50 -2.62 -2.47 -4.42
C LEU A 50 -2.98 -1.01 -4.10
N GLY A 51 -4.20 -0.62 -4.39
CA GLY A 51 -4.69 0.77 -4.23
C GLY A 51 -5.58 0.99 -3.01
N VAL A 52 -6.41 2.02 -3.10
CA VAL A 52 -7.26 2.53 -2.00
C VAL A 52 -8.39 1.60 -1.56
N ASP A 53 -8.73 0.59 -2.34
CA ASP A 53 -9.78 -0.38 -2.01
C ASP A 53 -9.22 -1.68 -1.42
N HIS A 54 -7.95 -1.67 -1.04
CA HIS A 54 -7.27 -2.82 -0.47
C HIS A 54 -7.04 -2.65 1.03
N GLU A 55 -6.50 -3.69 1.65
CA GLU A 55 -6.42 -3.83 3.10
C GLU A 55 -5.48 -2.81 3.74
N PRO A 56 -5.97 -2.00 4.68
CA PRO A 56 -5.10 -1.26 5.57
C PRO A 56 -4.25 -2.21 6.43
N ASN A 57 -3.17 -1.70 7.01
CA ASN A 57 -2.19 -2.44 7.80
C ASN A 57 -1.49 -3.61 7.06
N ALA A 58 -1.69 -3.74 5.75
CA ALA A 58 -0.91 -4.69 4.96
C ALA A 58 0.57 -4.29 4.92
N VAL A 59 1.46 -5.28 4.88
CA VAL A 59 2.90 -5.07 4.84
C VAL A 59 3.52 -5.90 3.72
N LEU A 60 4.17 -5.23 2.77
CA LEU A 60 5.02 -5.91 1.80
C LEU A 60 6.40 -6.13 2.42
N VAL A 61 6.85 -7.37 2.41
CA VAL A 61 8.21 -7.74 2.80
C VAL A 61 8.94 -8.33 1.59
N LEU A 62 10.09 -7.76 1.26
CA LEU A 62 11.01 -8.37 0.30
C LEU A 62 12.04 -9.15 1.11
N GLU A 63 11.88 -10.48 1.09
CA GLU A 63 12.76 -11.43 1.79
C GLU A 63 14.01 -11.70 0.97
N PRO A 64 15.22 -11.48 1.53
CA PRO A 64 16.45 -11.76 0.80
C PRO A 64 16.60 -13.28 0.56
N VAL A 65 17.10 -13.60 -0.61
CA VAL A 65 17.46 -14.96 -1.03
C VAL A 65 18.83 -14.93 -1.70
N GLU A 66 19.37 -16.08 -2.08
CA GLU A 66 20.60 -16.12 -2.88
C GLU A 66 20.46 -15.25 -4.13
N PRO A 67 21.46 -14.43 -4.48
CA PRO A 67 21.40 -13.52 -5.61
C PRO A 67 20.95 -14.21 -6.91
N GLY A 68 19.94 -13.64 -7.56
CA GLY A 68 19.37 -14.17 -8.78
C GLY A 68 18.41 -15.36 -8.62
N SER A 69 18.15 -15.85 -7.39
CA SER A 69 17.21 -16.95 -7.12
C SER A 69 15.83 -16.51 -6.65
N GLY A 70 15.62 -15.19 -6.50
CA GLY A 70 14.34 -14.60 -6.10
C GLY A 70 13.34 -14.46 -7.23
N ASP A 71 12.26 -13.73 -6.95
CA ASP A 71 11.21 -13.45 -7.92
C ASP A 71 11.80 -12.68 -9.12
N ASP A 72 11.43 -13.09 -10.32
CA ASP A 72 11.93 -12.51 -11.60
C ASP A 72 13.48 -12.50 -11.72
N ALA A 73 14.16 -13.48 -11.13
CA ALA A 73 15.62 -13.56 -11.04
C ALA A 73 16.26 -12.35 -10.31
N GLY A 74 15.54 -11.79 -9.36
CA GLY A 74 16.04 -10.82 -8.39
C GLY A 74 16.69 -11.48 -7.18
N ASP A 75 17.00 -10.69 -6.17
CA ASP A 75 17.68 -11.10 -4.95
C ASP A 75 16.69 -11.23 -3.77
N HIS A 76 15.39 -11.14 -4.04
CA HIS A 76 14.33 -11.24 -3.04
C HIS A 76 13.13 -12.04 -3.53
N THR A 77 12.40 -12.59 -2.56
CA THR A 77 11.03 -13.08 -2.72
C THR A 77 10.07 -12.08 -2.07
N ALA A 78 9.06 -11.65 -2.83
CA ALA A 78 8.04 -10.73 -2.33
C ALA A 78 6.93 -11.48 -1.58
N VAL A 79 6.69 -11.09 -0.33
CA VAL A 79 5.64 -11.64 0.52
C VAL A 79 4.76 -10.51 1.03
N LEU A 80 3.47 -10.60 0.81
CA LEU A 80 2.48 -9.66 1.33
C LEU A 80 1.81 -10.25 2.57
N TYR A 81 1.94 -9.56 3.69
CA TYR A 81 1.25 -9.86 4.95
C TYR A 81 0.03 -8.96 5.08
N PHE A 82 -1.13 -9.53 5.32
CA PHE A 82 -2.34 -8.76 5.60
C PHE A 82 -3.32 -9.60 6.43
N HIS A 83 -4.33 -8.96 7.00
CA HIS A 83 -5.36 -9.63 7.77
C HIS A 83 -6.42 -10.19 6.80
N PRO A 84 -6.47 -11.52 6.56
CA PRO A 84 -7.37 -12.10 5.57
C PRO A 84 -8.82 -12.13 6.06
N MET A 85 -9.71 -12.47 5.16
CA MET A 85 -11.12 -12.66 5.45
C MET A 85 -11.35 -13.66 6.58
N ALA A 86 -12.14 -13.28 7.59
CA ALA A 86 -12.62 -14.18 8.63
C ALA A 86 -13.87 -14.97 8.16
N GLY A 87 -13.91 -16.26 8.45
CA GLY A 87 -15.08 -17.09 8.14
C GLY A 87 -16.32 -16.66 8.92
N ARG A 88 -17.51 -16.87 8.34
CA ARG A 88 -18.81 -16.51 8.95
C ARG A 88 -19.11 -17.23 10.26
N ASP A 89 -18.45 -18.32 10.53
CA ASP A 89 -18.52 -19.15 11.74
C ASP A 89 -17.58 -18.64 12.84
N THR A 90 -16.77 -17.61 12.57
CA THR A 90 -15.87 -17.04 13.54
C THR A 90 -16.50 -15.89 14.33
N ARG A 91 -16.03 -15.67 15.55
CA ARG A 91 -16.44 -14.51 16.36
C ARG A 91 -16.03 -13.18 15.69
N GLU A 92 -14.90 -13.14 15.01
CA GLU A 92 -14.38 -11.96 14.34
C GLU A 92 -15.36 -11.40 13.32
N PHE A 93 -16.04 -12.26 12.55
CA PHE A 93 -17.00 -11.84 11.54
C PHE A 93 -18.05 -10.84 12.07
N TYR A 94 -18.55 -11.05 13.30
CA TYR A 94 -19.59 -10.22 13.91
C TYR A 94 -19.07 -9.21 14.94
N ALA A 95 -18.00 -9.52 15.66
CA ALA A 95 -17.58 -8.77 16.83
C ALA A 95 -16.45 -7.77 16.55
N ASP A 96 -15.73 -7.91 15.46
CA ASP A 96 -14.67 -6.98 15.08
C ASP A 96 -15.20 -5.91 14.12
N ALA A 97 -15.43 -4.70 14.66
CA ALA A 97 -15.93 -3.57 13.86
C ALA A 97 -14.91 -3.05 12.83
N ARG A 98 -13.63 -3.38 12.94
CA ARG A 98 -12.59 -2.95 12.00
C ARG A 98 -12.28 -3.95 10.90
N ASN A 99 -12.37 -5.25 11.22
CA ASN A 99 -11.95 -6.31 10.31
C ASN A 99 -13.07 -7.29 9.96
N GLY A 100 -14.14 -7.34 10.76
CA GLY A 100 -15.26 -8.27 10.54
C GLY A 100 -16.10 -7.90 9.32
N GLN A 101 -16.33 -8.86 8.43
CA GLN A 101 -17.09 -8.64 7.19
C GLN A 101 -18.50 -8.10 7.40
N PHE A 102 -19.15 -8.41 8.52
CA PHE A 102 -20.45 -7.85 8.87
C PHE A 102 -20.46 -6.31 8.91
N TRP A 103 -19.29 -5.71 9.28
CA TRP A 103 -19.13 -4.26 9.44
C TRP A 103 -18.49 -3.59 8.24
N VAL A 104 -17.47 -4.21 7.66
CA VAL A 104 -16.63 -3.59 6.63
C VAL A 104 -16.86 -4.13 5.21
N GLY A 105 -17.72 -5.15 5.06
CA GLY A 105 -17.99 -5.79 3.79
C GLY A 105 -17.00 -6.92 3.46
N ASP A 106 -17.10 -7.41 2.23
CA ASP A 106 -16.24 -8.49 1.77
C ASP A 106 -14.76 -8.09 1.80
N ARG A 107 -13.97 -9.02 2.33
CA ARG A 107 -12.50 -8.91 2.40
C ARG A 107 -11.86 -10.04 1.59
N PRO A 108 -10.73 -9.79 0.95
CA PRO A 108 -10.06 -10.82 0.16
C PRO A 108 -9.44 -11.89 1.04
N THR A 109 -9.42 -13.10 0.53
CA THR A 109 -8.62 -14.20 1.05
C THR A 109 -7.16 -14.09 0.61
N LEU A 110 -6.25 -14.77 1.30
CA LEU A 110 -4.85 -14.88 0.90
C LEU A 110 -4.70 -15.35 -0.56
N ARG A 111 -5.50 -16.34 -0.95
CA ARG A 111 -5.47 -16.93 -2.30
C ARG A 111 -5.94 -15.95 -3.38
N GLU A 112 -6.98 -15.17 -3.13
CA GLU A 112 -7.50 -14.20 -4.09
C GLU A 112 -6.46 -13.12 -4.40
N ILE A 113 -5.85 -12.54 -3.38
CA ILE A 113 -4.77 -11.56 -3.56
C ILE A 113 -3.57 -12.19 -4.25
N SER A 114 -3.15 -13.38 -3.83
CA SER A 114 -2.03 -14.08 -4.47
C SER A 114 -2.26 -14.29 -5.97
N THR A 115 -3.47 -14.72 -6.34
CA THR A 115 -3.83 -14.98 -7.74
C THR A 115 -3.92 -13.69 -8.56
N ALA A 116 -4.53 -12.63 -8.00
CA ALA A 116 -4.76 -11.38 -8.72
C ALA A 116 -3.47 -10.56 -8.94
N TYR A 117 -2.55 -10.59 -7.98
CA TYR A 117 -1.36 -9.72 -8.00
C TYR A 117 -0.03 -10.47 -8.20
N GLY A 118 -0.05 -11.81 -8.25
CA GLY A 118 1.17 -12.61 -8.42
C GLY A 118 2.13 -12.50 -7.24
N LEU A 119 1.61 -12.24 -6.03
CA LEU A 119 2.38 -12.11 -4.80
C LEU A 119 2.20 -13.34 -3.92
N ARG A 120 3.25 -13.77 -3.22
CA ARG A 120 3.06 -14.68 -2.09
C ARG A 120 2.35 -13.93 -0.97
N THR A 121 1.40 -14.58 -0.30
CA THR A 121 0.61 -13.97 0.75
C THR A 121 0.69 -14.78 2.03
N ARG A 122 0.66 -14.10 3.17
CA ARG A 122 0.64 -14.69 4.52
C ARG A 122 -0.31 -13.88 5.41
N ASP A 123 -0.76 -14.54 6.48
CA ASP A 123 -1.53 -13.87 7.52
C ASP A 123 -0.66 -12.84 8.27
N LEU A 124 -1.24 -11.69 8.58
CA LEU A 124 -0.54 -10.60 9.27
C LEU A 124 0.00 -11.04 10.66
N SER A 125 -0.64 -12.01 11.30
CA SER A 125 -0.18 -12.58 12.57
C SER A 125 1.18 -13.28 12.49
N GLU A 126 1.63 -13.67 11.29
CA GLU A 126 2.95 -14.27 11.08
C GLU A 126 4.07 -13.23 10.90
N LEU A 127 3.73 -11.94 10.78
CA LEU A 127 4.68 -10.88 10.42
C LEU A 127 5.81 -10.73 11.45
N GLU A 128 5.49 -10.68 12.74
CA GLU A 128 6.49 -10.47 13.80
C GLU A 128 7.56 -11.57 13.81
N ALA A 129 7.13 -12.82 13.70
CA ALA A 129 8.04 -13.96 13.62
C ALA A 129 8.93 -13.90 12.37
N ALA A 130 8.35 -13.49 11.23
CA ALA A 130 9.09 -13.35 9.98
C ALA A 130 10.11 -12.21 10.05
N LEU A 131 9.75 -11.06 10.60
CA LEU A 131 10.63 -9.90 10.71
C LEU A 131 11.77 -10.12 11.72
N SER A 132 11.54 -10.95 12.74
CA SER A 132 12.57 -11.24 13.76
C SER A 132 13.56 -12.32 13.34
N LYS A 133 13.27 -13.06 12.26
CA LYS A 133 14.08 -14.18 11.83
C LYS A 133 15.46 -13.73 11.31
N ASP A 134 16.51 -14.32 11.86
CA ASP A 134 17.92 -14.15 11.44
C ASP A 134 18.42 -12.69 11.46
N VAL A 135 17.75 -11.79 12.21
CA VAL A 135 18.13 -10.38 12.33
C VAL A 135 19.33 -10.24 13.28
N GLY A 136 20.33 -9.45 12.88
CA GLY A 136 21.48 -9.16 13.73
C GLY A 136 22.57 -8.38 13.03
N ALA A 137 23.59 -7.97 13.79
CA ALA A 137 24.73 -7.24 13.25
C ALA A 137 25.48 -8.03 12.16
N ASP A 138 25.59 -9.36 12.37
CA ASP A 138 26.20 -10.31 11.41
C ASP A 138 25.11 -11.10 10.63
N GLY A 139 23.85 -10.75 10.77
CA GLY A 139 22.70 -11.40 10.16
C GLY A 139 22.00 -10.55 9.11
N VAL A 140 20.72 -10.87 8.89
CA VAL A 140 19.87 -10.11 7.97
C VAL A 140 19.61 -8.71 8.53
N GLN A 141 19.89 -7.70 7.74
CA GLN A 141 19.62 -6.31 8.09
C GLN A 141 18.24 -5.87 7.59
N LEU A 142 17.45 -5.35 8.50
CA LEU A 142 16.15 -4.78 8.16
C LEU A 142 16.29 -3.37 7.58
N ARG A 143 15.43 -3.03 6.62
CA ARG A 143 15.18 -1.67 6.09
C ARG A 143 13.69 -1.44 6.11
N LEU A 144 13.26 -0.33 6.67
CA LEU A 144 11.83 -0.05 6.92
C LEU A 144 11.42 1.31 6.31
N VAL A 145 10.28 1.33 5.66
CA VAL A 145 9.58 2.60 5.38
C VAL A 145 8.82 3.00 6.65
N ARG A 146 9.47 3.84 7.47
CA ARG A 146 9.01 4.22 8.81
C ARG A 146 7.80 5.15 8.82
N ALA A 147 7.20 5.29 10.01
CA ALA A 147 6.10 6.22 10.31
C ALA A 147 4.80 5.99 9.51
N GLN A 148 4.64 4.81 8.92
CA GLN A 148 3.40 4.44 8.25
C GLN A 148 2.50 3.60 9.14
N ASP A 149 3.09 2.74 9.97
CA ASP A 149 2.41 1.89 10.94
C ASP A 149 3.27 1.75 12.20
N ALA A 150 2.81 2.32 13.32
CA ALA A 150 3.56 2.33 14.57
C ALA A 150 3.78 0.93 15.17
N ALA A 151 2.87 -0.02 14.89
CA ALA A 151 3.06 -1.39 15.35
C ALA A 151 4.20 -2.07 14.58
N VAL A 152 4.28 -1.86 13.27
CA VAL A 152 5.37 -2.39 12.44
C VAL A 152 6.70 -1.73 12.82
N ASP A 153 6.72 -0.40 13.06
CA ASP A 153 7.90 0.31 13.54
C ASP A 153 8.43 -0.33 14.84
N GLY A 154 7.53 -0.60 15.80
CA GLY A 154 7.86 -1.24 17.08
C GLY A 154 8.41 -2.68 16.92
N ILE A 155 7.80 -3.49 16.07
CA ILE A 155 8.27 -4.87 15.76
C ILE A 155 9.69 -4.83 15.19
N VAL A 156 9.93 -3.98 14.20
CA VAL A 156 11.25 -3.87 13.55
C VAL A 156 12.32 -3.40 14.51
N ASP A 157 12.05 -2.36 15.30
CA ASP A 157 13.02 -1.84 16.26
C ASP A 157 13.29 -2.84 17.39
N SER A 158 12.29 -3.59 17.85
CA SER A 158 12.47 -4.68 18.83
C SER A 158 13.35 -5.80 18.27
N ALA A 159 13.10 -6.21 17.02
CA ALA A 159 13.92 -7.23 16.36
C ALA A 159 15.38 -6.78 16.18
N ARG A 160 15.61 -5.52 15.81
CA ARG A 160 16.95 -4.92 15.69
C ARG A 160 17.69 -4.91 17.04
N GLN A 161 17.01 -4.46 18.11
CA GLN A 161 17.59 -4.44 19.47
C GLN A 161 17.95 -5.83 19.95
N ALA A 162 17.06 -6.80 19.75
CA ALA A 162 17.32 -8.20 20.11
C ALA A 162 18.52 -8.78 19.32
N GLY A 163 18.72 -8.35 18.07
CA GLY A 163 19.86 -8.71 17.24
C GLY A 163 21.13 -7.90 17.46
N GLY A 164 21.14 -6.98 18.44
CA GLY A 164 22.32 -6.13 18.74
C GLY A 164 22.60 -5.05 17.69
N VAL A 165 21.59 -4.66 16.91
CA VAL A 165 21.72 -3.60 15.87
C VAL A 165 21.51 -2.23 16.53
N GLU A 166 22.39 -1.29 16.22
CA GLU A 166 22.31 0.08 16.69
C GLU A 166 21.20 0.84 15.94
N LEU A 167 20.22 1.43 16.69
CA LEU A 167 19.02 1.99 16.08
C LEU A 167 19.25 3.29 15.32
N GLU A 168 20.12 4.17 15.82
CA GLU A 168 20.37 5.48 15.15
C GLU A 168 20.88 5.27 13.73
N GLN A 169 21.87 4.40 13.59
CA GLN A 169 22.41 4.05 12.28
C GLN A 169 21.39 3.32 11.40
N ALA A 170 20.58 2.43 11.98
CA ALA A 170 19.54 1.72 11.25
C ALA A 170 18.45 2.68 10.74
N HIS A 171 18.07 3.70 11.51
CA HIS A 171 17.10 4.71 11.10
C HIS A 171 17.62 5.58 9.94
N LEU A 172 18.90 5.94 9.94
CA LEU A 172 19.52 6.64 8.79
C LEU A 172 19.44 5.80 7.51
N GLN A 173 19.61 4.49 7.63
CA GLN A 173 19.49 3.57 6.49
C GLN A 173 18.03 3.37 6.06
N ASP A 174 17.07 3.48 6.96
CA ASP A 174 15.64 3.52 6.64
C ASP A 174 15.30 4.77 5.81
N ASP A 175 15.85 5.93 6.16
CA ASP A 175 15.67 7.18 5.41
C ASP A 175 16.24 7.06 3.99
N GLN A 176 17.39 6.40 3.82
CA GLN A 176 17.96 6.11 2.50
C GLN A 176 17.04 5.22 1.64
N LEU A 177 16.39 4.20 2.25
CA LEU A 177 15.40 3.39 1.54
C LEU A 177 14.21 4.25 1.08
N VAL A 178 13.70 5.14 1.94
CA VAL A 178 12.58 6.03 1.61
C VAL A 178 12.95 6.97 0.46
N GLU A 179 14.13 7.57 0.50
CA GLU A 179 14.67 8.40 -0.58
C GLU A 179 14.75 7.60 -1.89
N ARG A 180 15.34 6.41 -1.85
CA ARG A 180 15.49 5.56 -3.03
C ARG A 180 14.16 5.13 -3.63
N LEU A 181 13.18 4.75 -2.81
CA LEU A 181 11.83 4.46 -3.27
C LEU A 181 11.11 5.69 -3.85
N SER A 182 11.45 6.90 -3.39
CA SER A 182 10.91 8.14 -3.97
C SER A 182 11.52 8.44 -5.33
N GLU A 183 12.83 8.29 -5.47
CA GLU A 183 13.53 8.42 -6.75
C GLU A 183 13.04 7.39 -7.79
N LEU A 184 12.76 6.16 -7.36
CA LEU A 184 12.21 5.13 -8.25
C LEU A 184 10.86 5.51 -8.86
N ARG A 185 10.06 6.33 -8.15
CA ARG A 185 8.76 6.83 -8.62
C ARG A 185 8.85 8.13 -9.42
N LEU A 186 10.00 8.78 -9.45
CA LEU A 186 10.15 10.06 -10.13
C LEU A 186 9.92 9.96 -11.64
N ILE A 187 10.53 8.95 -12.27
CA ILE A 187 10.38 8.70 -13.70
C ILE A 187 9.31 7.63 -13.90
N LYS A 188 8.22 8.01 -14.57
CA LYS A 188 7.05 7.16 -14.79
C LYS A 188 7.30 6.10 -15.84
N ASP A 189 6.89 4.87 -15.58
CA ASP A 189 6.86 3.82 -16.57
C ASP A 189 5.65 3.97 -17.53
N GLU A 190 5.60 3.13 -18.57
CA GLU A 190 4.55 3.20 -19.60
C GLU A 190 3.15 2.96 -19.02
N HIS A 191 3.02 2.11 -18.01
CA HIS A 191 1.74 1.85 -17.33
C HIS A 191 1.28 3.09 -16.57
N GLU A 192 2.18 3.71 -15.79
CA GLU A 192 1.87 4.95 -15.05
C GLU A 192 1.50 6.08 -15.99
N ILE A 193 2.20 6.21 -17.14
CA ILE A 193 1.87 7.21 -18.16
C ILE A 193 0.47 6.95 -18.75
N ALA A 194 0.12 5.68 -19.03
CA ALA A 194 -1.21 5.32 -19.51
C ALA A 194 -2.30 5.67 -18.48
N GLN A 195 -2.08 5.35 -17.20
CA GLN A 195 -3.01 5.67 -16.11
C GLN A 195 -3.17 7.20 -15.92
N LEU A 196 -2.08 7.97 -16.04
CA LEU A 196 -2.15 9.43 -16.01
C LEU A 196 -2.98 10.00 -17.17
N ARG A 197 -2.79 9.51 -18.38
CA ARG A 197 -3.59 9.94 -19.54
C ARG A 197 -5.07 9.65 -19.34
N GLU A 198 -5.40 8.44 -18.88
CA GLU A 198 -6.77 8.06 -18.55
C GLU A 198 -7.38 9.00 -17.50
N SER A 199 -6.62 9.32 -16.43
CA SER A 199 -7.06 10.26 -15.39
C SER A 199 -7.29 11.67 -15.94
N VAL A 200 -6.48 12.13 -16.89
CA VAL A 200 -6.69 13.41 -17.58
C VAL A 200 -7.98 13.40 -18.38
N ASP A 201 -8.23 12.35 -19.18
CA ASP A 201 -9.43 12.22 -19.98
C ASP A 201 -10.70 12.16 -19.13
N MET A 202 -10.67 11.44 -18.00
CA MET A 202 -11.77 11.42 -17.03
C MET A 202 -12.00 12.80 -16.42
N THR A 203 -10.94 13.53 -16.10
CA THR A 203 -11.02 14.90 -15.57
C THR A 203 -11.67 15.85 -16.56
N VAL A 204 -11.33 15.76 -17.83
CA VAL A 204 -11.98 16.55 -18.90
C VAL A 204 -13.49 16.28 -18.92
N ARG A 205 -13.92 15.00 -18.89
CA ARG A 205 -15.35 14.66 -18.83
C ARG A 205 -16.02 15.21 -17.55
N GLY A 206 -15.29 15.23 -16.43
CA GLY A 206 -15.77 15.84 -15.19
C GLY A 206 -16.05 17.34 -15.34
N PHE A 207 -15.16 18.08 -16.01
CA PHE A 207 -15.37 19.49 -16.33
C PHE A 207 -16.49 19.72 -17.34
N GLU A 208 -16.69 18.83 -18.30
CA GLU A 208 -17.86 18.92 -19.20
C GLU A 208 -19.18 18.79 -18.43
N ASP A 209 -19.26 17.88 -17.43
CA ASP A 209 -20.44 17.77 -16.57
C ASP A 209 -20.65 19.04 -15.74
N VAL A 210 -19.58 19.66 -15.25
CA VAL A 210 -19.62 20.97 -14.56
C VAL A 210 -20.22 22.03 -15.50
N VAL A 211 -19.74 22.14 -16.72
CA VAL A 211 -20.25 23.13 -17.71
C VAL A 211 -21.74 22.93 -17.95
N ARG A 212 -22.20 21.67 -18.11
CA ARG A 212 -23.63 21.35 -18.26
C ARG A 212 -24.46 21.72 -17.03
N ALA A 213 -23.88 21.65 -15.83
CA ALA A 213 -24.56 22.01 -14.58
C ALA A 213 -24.65 23.51 -14.32
N LEU A 214 -23.79 24.35 -14.94
CA LEU A 214 -23.71 25.79 -14.67
C LEU A 214 -25.04 26.54 -14.82
N PRO A 215 -25.86 26.37 -15.87
CA PRO A 215 -27.13 27.09 -15.97
C PRO A 215 -28.08 26.83 -14.80
N HIS A 216 -28.06 25.61 -14.28
CA HIS A 216 -28.85 25.24 -13.10
C HIS A 216 -28.23 25.75 -11.80
N ALA A 217 -26.91 25.76 -11.69
CA ALA A 217 -26.18 26.23 -10.53
C ALA A 217 -26.33 27.73 -10.30
N ILE A 218 -26.23 28.53 -11.36
CA ILE A 218 -26.37 29.99 -11.30
C ILE A 218 -27.72 30.45 -10.70
N ALA A 219 -28.78 29.66 -10.92
CA ALA A 219 -30.10 29.93 -10.41
C ALA A 219 -30.32 29.55 -8.93
N LYS A 220 -29.33 29.00 -8.25
CA LYS A 220 -29.43 28.48 -6.88
C LYS A 220 -28.57 29.25 -5.88
N PRO A 221 -29.03 29.46 -4.62
CA PRO A 221 -28.27 30.17 -3.59
C PRO A 221 -26.92 29.52 -3.20
N ARG A 222 -26.72 28.24 -3.53
CA ARG A 222 -25.50 27.48 -3.26
C ARG A 222 -25.07 26.73 -4.51
N GLY A 223 -25.03 27.42 -5.64
CA GLY A 223 -24.73 26.84 -6.94
C GLY A 223 -23.35 26.21 -7.02
N GLU A 224 -22.36 26.74 -6.30
CA GLU A 224 -21.01 26.18 -6.20
C GLU A 224 -20.99 24.73 -5.72
N ARG A 225 -21.91 24.36 -4.80
CA ARG A 225 -22.03 22.97 -4.32
C ARG A 225 -22.62 22.01 -5.35
N LEU A 226 -23.46 22.52 -6.24
CA LEU A 226 -23.98 21.74 -7.37
C LEU A 226 -22.88 21.46 -8.38
N VAL A 227 -22.04 22.46 -8.65
CA VAL A 227 -20.87 22.34 -9.53
C VAL A 227 -19.88 21.33 -8.95
N GLU A 228 -19.53 21.47 -7.67
CA GLU A 228 -18.69 20.52 -6.94
C GLU A 228 -19.27 19.08 -7.00
N GLY A 229 -20.58 18.98 -6.70
CA GLY A 229 -21.29 17.69 -6.73
C GLY A 229 -21.29 17.03 -8.11
N ALA A 230 -21.44 17.81 -9.20
CA ALA A 230 -21.38 17.29 -10.57
C ALA A 230 -19.99 16.72 -10.89
N PHE A 231 -18.91 17.42 -10.55
CA PHE A 231 -17.55 16.93 -10.73
C PHE A 231 -17.29 15.68 -9.90
N PHE A 232 -17.63 15.70 -8.61
CA PHE A 232 -17.40 14.54 -7.73
C PHE A 232 -18.23 13.32 -8.11
N ALA A 233 -19.45 13.50 -8.65
CA ALA A 233 -20.24 12.38 -9.15
C ALA A 233 -19.50 11.64 -10.28
N ARG A 234 -18.96 12.40 -11.25
CA ARG A 234 -18.14 11.85 -12.33
C ARG A 234 -16.86 11.21 -11.81
N ALA A 235 -16.12 11.92 -10.95
CA ALA A 235 -14.89 11.46 -10.37
C ALA A 235 -15.05 10.11 -9.64
N ARG A 236 -16.18 9.95 -8.95
CA ARG A 236 -16.48 8.69 -8.25
C ARG A 236 -16.90 7.57 -9.21
N ALA A 237 -17.69 7.89 -10.22
CA ALA A 237 -18.17 6.90 -11.19
C ALA A 237 -17.04 6.35 -12.08
N GLU A 238 -16.07 7.19 -12.42
CA GLU A 238 -14.93 6.83 -13.28
C GLU A 238 -13.63 6.67 -12.51
N GLU A 239 -13.68 6.68 -11.16
CA GLU A 239 -12.53 6.41 -10.30
C GLU A 239 -11.37 7.41 -10.42
N ILE A 240 -11.65 8.66 -10.83
CA ILE A 240 -10.65 9.74 -10.86
C ILE A 240 -9.96 9.85 -9.49
N GLY A 241 -8.62 9.88 -9.50
CA GLY A 241 -7.81 9.93 -8.29
C GLY A 241 -7.43 8.55 -7.74
N ARG A 242 -7.74 7.47 -8.45
CA ARG A 242 -7.21 6.13 -8.18
C ARG A 242 -5.87 5.85 -8.88
N ALA A 243 -5.47 6.69 -9.81
CA ALA A 243 -4.14 6.58 -10.40
C ALA A 243 -3.08 6.78 -9.30
N HIS A 244 -2.36 5.73 -9.02
CA HIS A 244 -1.24 5.74 -8.08
C HIS A 244 0.03 6.10 -8.85
N VAL A 245 0.35 7.38 -8.84
CA VAL A 245 1.57 7.92 -9.42
C VAL A 245 2.48 8.42 -8.32
#